data_343930d5f085a49ebf3cbb8d16b3f1b5
#
_entry.id   343930d5f085a49ebf3cbb8d16b3f1b5
#
_cell.length_a   1.000
_cell.length_b   1.000
_cell.length_c   1.000
_cell.angle_alpha   90.00
_cell.angle_beta   90.00
_cell.angle_gamma   90.00
#
_symmetry.space_group_name_H-M   'P 1'
#
loop_
_entity.id
_entity.type
_entity.pdbx_description
1 polymer ?
#
loop_
_entity_poly.entity_id
_entity_poly.type
_entity_poly.pdbx_seq_one_letter_code
_entity_poly.pdbx_strand_id
1 'polypeptide(L)'
;MNDIIILEYFTSKSNITLENKKIFLEAVGLIENIIKSFLLNKNVNKVFFVQNSKLEILNHKRLFKIYTNKNNSVVSILKNLPKKNVIFIAPEIKNISSNFQKKISKFLPLRHSDIKINETFSSKERTIQFLKKNCINHIGRAKKYKGKFVIKPIYGAGSFAVRISRKYSFRKTEIIQDYITGIKGSFSMLCKNKKFVLISCNKQIVKIIDNNIIQRGIIVGGLENERSEIKSLAKKICNVTQGFFGLIGVDIIKQNRKWHVLEINPRFTSSYNGILECYGNKTIHQITNLYLTKNLILDEPKLLKTKKIIFS
;
A
#
# COMPACT_ATOMS: atom_id res chain seq x y z
N MET A 1 25.01 -9.15 -9.20
CA MET A 1 24.42 -8.13 -8.30
C MET A 1 23.44 -7.26 -9.10
N ASN A 2 22.32 -6.86 -8.49
CA ASN A 2 21.22 -6.16 -9.16
C ASN A 2 21.19 -4.68 -8.74
N ASP A 3 20.99 -3.79 -9.70
CA ASP A 3 20.66 -2.39 -9.46
C ASP A 3 19.14 -2.22 -9.50
N ILE A 4 18.61 -1.33 -8.66
CA ILE A 4 17.18 -1.08 -8.58
C ILE A 4 16.90 0.43 -8.49
N ILE A 5 15.82 0.86 -9.15
CA ILE A 5 15.31 2.23 -9.03
C ILE A 5 14.10 2.20 -8.10
N ILE A 6 14.08 3.07 -7.12
CA ILE A 6 12.93 3.29 -6.23
C ILE A 6 12.34 4.65 -6.53
N LEU A 7 11.05 4.68 -6.79
CA LEU A 7 10.28 5.86 -7.12
C LEU A 7 9.01 5.90 -6.29
N GLU A 8 8.88 6.92 -5.46
CA GLU A 8 7.64 7.23 -4.77
C GLU A 8 7.12 8.58 -5.28
N TYR A 9 5.80 8.64 -5.51
CA TYR A 9 5.18 9.74 -6.22
C TYR A 9 5.32 11.10 -5.52
N PHE A 10 5.07 11.18 -4.20
CA PHE A 10 5.14 12.45 -3.47
C PHE A 10 6.56 12.88 -3.19
N THR A 11 7.44 11.96 -2.81
CA THR A 11 8.84 12.26 -2.52
C THR A 11 9.63 12.65 -3.75
N SER A 12 9.16 12.28 -4.94
CA SER A 12 9.75 12.65 -6.22
C SER A 12 9.24 13.98 -6.80
N LYS A 13 8.23 14.63 -6.21
CA LYS A 13 7.69 15.90 -6.69
C LYS A 13 8.49 17.09 -6.20
N SER A 14 8.72 18.07 -7.08
CA SER A 14 9.40 19.33 -6.73
C SER A 14 8.57 20.24 -5.83
N ASN A 15 7.23 20.16 -5.87
CA ASN A 15 6.33 21.00 -5.07
C ASN A 15 5.38 20.11 -4.25
N ILE A 16 5.30 20.39 -2.94
CA ILE A 16 4.40 19.73 -1.99
C ILE A 16 3.43 20.79 -1.51
N THR A 17 2.13 20.55 -1.71
CA THR A 17 1.07 21.44 -1.19
C THR A 17 0.79 21.11 0.29
N LEU A 18 0.27 22.10 1.04
CA LEU A 18 -0.12 21.90 2.45
C LEU A 18 -1.10 20.74 2.63
N GLU A 19 -2.04 20.57 1.68
CA GLU A 19 -3.01 19.48 1.68
C GLU A 19 -2.36 18.09 1.64
N ASN A 20 -1.18 17.99 1.03
CA ASN A 20 -0.46 16.72 0.86
C ASN A 20 0.63 16.49 1.91
N LYS A 21 0.84 17.43 2.85
CA LYS A 21 1.94 17.39 3.83
C LYS A 21 1.92 16.09 4.66
N LYS A 22 0.75 15.69 5.15
CA LYS A 22 0.61 14.46 5.95
C LYS A 22 0.97 13.21 5.15
N ILE A 23 0.41 13.06 3.94
CA ILE A 23 0.69 11.91 3.06
C ILE A 23 2.18 11.90 2.65
N PHE A 24 2.77 13.08 2.45
CA PHE A 24 4.21 13.21 2.16
C PHE A 24 5.07 12.71 3.32
N LEU A 25 4.78 13.09 4.57
CA LEU A 25 5.54 12.63 5.74
C LEU A 25 5.44 11.11 5.93
N GLU A 26 4.25 10.54 5.73
CA GLU A 26 4.04 9.08 5.74
C GLU A 26 4.84 8.41 4.61
N ALA A 27 4.89 9.02 3.43
CA ALA A 27 5.65 8.51 2.29
C ALA A 27 7.17 8.55 2.55
N VAL A 28 7.69 9.59 3.18
CA VAL A 28 9.11 9.69 3.56
C VAL A 28 9.50 8.55 4.49
N GLY A 29 8.76 8.33 5.58
CA GLY A 29 9.04 7.24 6.51
C GLY A 29 8.95 5.86 5.85
N LEU A 30 7.99 5.66 4.95
CA LEU A 30 7.85 4.42 4.20
C LEU A 30 9.03 4.19 3.27
N ILE A 31 9.44 5.20 2.51
CA ILE A 31 10.50 5.07 1.51
C ILE A 31 11.88 4.83 2.15
N GLU A 32 12.16 5.46 3.29
CA GLU A 32 13.40 5.20 4.03
C GLU A 32 13.51 3.73 4.47
N ASN A 33 12.41 3.15 4.97
CA ASN A 33 12.40 1.74 5.36
C ASN A 33 12.53 0.80 4.17
N ILE A 34 11.95 1.16 3.02
CA ILE A 34 12.11 0.40 1.78
C ILE A 34 13.58 0.46 1.33
N ILE A 35 14.18 1.65 1.26
CA ILE A 35 15.59 1.82 0.88
C ILE A 35 16.51 1.03 1.82
N LYS A 36 16.34 1.14 3.15
CA LYS A 36 17.08 0.36 4.14
C LYS A 36 16.99 -1.13 3.87
N SER A 37 15.78 -1.63 3.58
CA SER A 37 15.54 -3.04 3.28
C SER A 37 16.33 -3.53 2.06
N PHE A 38 16.37 -2.74 0.98
CA PHE A 38 17.15 -3.10 -0.21
C PHE A 38 18.66 -2.99 0.04
N LEU A 39 19.11 -2.03 0.85
CA LEU A 39 20.51 -1.91 1.24
C LEU A 39 20.97 -3.05 2.16
N LEU A 40 20.10 -3.67 2.95
CA LEU A 40 20.40 -4.87 3.74
C LEU A 40 20.56 -6.12 2.86
N ASN A 41 19.99 -6.14 1.66
CA ASN A 41 20.14 -7.30 0.77
C ASN A 41 21.48 -7.26 0.04
N LYS A 42 22.31 -8.31 0.29
CA LYS A 42 23.67 -8.43 -0.30
C LYS A 42 23.64 -8.55 -1.84
N ASN A 43 22.54 -9.00 -2.44
CA ASN A 43 22.38 -9.12 -3.88
C ASN A 43 22.08 -7.79 -4.59
N VAL A 44 21.88 -6.70 -3.84
CA VAL A 44 21.71 -5.34 -4.36
C VAL A 44 23.08 -4.69 -4.51
N ASN A 45 23.41 -4.23 -5.72
CA ASN A 45 24.62 -3.45 -5.99
C ASN A 45 24.38 -1.97 -5.69
N LYS A 46 23.42 -1.34 -6.37
CA LYS A 46 23.06 0.07 -6.21
C LYS A 46 21.57 0.26 -6.09
N VAL A 47 21.17 1.18 -5.23
CA VAL A 47 19.81 1.71 -5.11
C VAL A 47 19.80 3.11 -5.68
N PHE A 48 19.02 3.37 -6.71
CA PHE A 48 18.79 4.69 -7.26
C PHE A 48 17.45 5.19 -6.72
N PHE A 49 17.45 6.33 -6.05
CA PHE A 49 16.23 6.93 -5.50
C PHE A 49 15.96 8.27 -6.15
N VAL A 50 14.80 8.38 -6.81
CA VAL A 50 14.34 9.63 -7.43
C VAL A 50 13.60 10.46 -6.39
N GLN A 51 14.15 11.61 -6.03
CA GLN A 51 13.63 12.46 -4.96
C GLN A 51 13.64 13.95 -5.28
N ASN A 52 12.84 14.69 -4.53
CA ASN A 52 12.92 16.13 -4.47
C ASN A 52 14.28 16.58 -3.89
N SER A 53 14.87 17.65 -4.45
CA SER A 53 16.16 18.18 -4.00
C SER A 53 16.17 18.69 -2.55
N LYS A 54 14.99 19.03 -2.00
CA LYS A 54 14.83 19.50 -0.61
C LYS A 54 14.59 18.37 0.39
N LEU A 55 14.47 17.12 -0.09
CA LEU A 55 14.24 15.97 0.77
C LEU A 55 15.58 15.43 1.27
N GLU A 56 15.74 15.41 2.58
CA GLU A 56 16.84 14.75 3.24
C GLU A 56 16.42 13.37 3.70
N ILE A 57 17.12 12.34 3.24
CA ILE A 57 17.00 10.96 3.68
C ILE A 57 18.39 10.42 4.02
N LEU A 58 18.42 9.21 4.58
CA LEU A 58 19.67 8.52 4.93
C LEU A 58 20.75 8.61 3.82
N ASN A 59 22.00 8.58 4.22
CA ASN A 59 23.16 8.46 3.32
C ASN A 59 23.73 7.05 3.42
N HIS A 60 24.12 6.48 2.26
CA HIS A 60 24.76 5.17 2.20
C HIS A 60 25.57 5.03 0.91
N LYS A 61 26.76 4.35 0.94
CA LYS A 61 27.65 4.21 -0.21
C LYS A 61 27.03 3.55 -1.45
N ARG A 62 25.97 2.74 -1.28
CA ARG A 62 25.21 2.11 -2.37
C ARG A 62 23.93 2.84 -2.72
N LEU A 63 23.61 4.00 -2.11
CA LEU A 63 22.44 4.82 -2.39
C LEU A 63 22.80 6.01 -3.25
N PHE A 64 22.21 6.09 -4.45
CA PHE A 64 22.40 7.17 -5.41
C PHE A 64 21.12 7.99 -5.49
N LYS A 65 21.16 9.23 -5.01
CA LYS A 65 20.03 10.16 -5.03
C LYS A 65 19.97 10.86 -6.38
N ILE A 66 18.81 10.83 -7.03
CA ILE A 66 18.56 11.48 -8.31
C ILE A 66 17.52 12.57 -8.07
N TYR A 67 17.92 13.81 -8.27
CA TYR A 67 17.12 14.95 -7.87
C TYR A 67 16.18 15.41 -8.98
N THR A 68 14.91 15.63 -8.61
CA THR A 68 13.94 16.32 -9.44
C THR A 68 14.00 17.83 -9.15
N ASN A 69 13.82 18.61 -10.18
CA ASN A 69 13.72 20.08 -10.10
C ASN A 69 12.51 20.59 -10.90
N LYS A 70 12.28 21.91 -10.90
CA LYS A 70 11.15 22.51 -11.61
C LYS A 70 11.21 22.30 -13.13
N ASN A 71 12.40 22.14 -13.70
CA ASN A 71 12.64 22.07 -15.13
C ASN A 71 12.59 20.64 -15.69
N ASN A 72 12.79 19.63 -14.84
CA ASN A 72 12.85 18.23 -15.26
C ASN A 72 11.68 17.44 -14.67
N SER A 73 10.82 16.91 -15.53
CA SER A 73 9.76 16.01 -15.09
C SER A 73 10.35 14.68 -14.64
N VAL A 74 9.71 14.02 -13.66
CA VAL A 74 10.09 12.67 -13.22
C VAL A 74 10.18 11.70 -14.41
N VAL A 75 9.28 11.81 -15.38
CA VAL A 75 9.26 10.97 -16.58
C VAL A 75 10.48 11.22 -17.47
N SER A 76 10.91 12.48 -17.63
CA SER A 76 12.10 12.84 -18.39
C SER A 76 13.36 12.26 -17.73
N ILE A 77 13.49 12.40 -16.41
CA ILE A 77 14.60 11.82 -15.65
C ILE A 77 14.65 10.30 -15.84
N LEU A 78 13.51 9.62 -15.67
CA LEU A 78 13.43 8.16 -15.77
C LEU A 78 13.79 7.64 -17.18
N LYS A 79 13.48 8.38 -18.24
CA LYS A 79 13.85 8.01 -19.62
C LYS A 79 15.37 7.96 -19.85
N ASN A 80 16.10 8.81 -19.13
CA ASN A 80 17.56 8.93 -19.24
C ASN A 80 18.31 7.97 -18.30
N LEU A 81 17.59 7.25 -17.43
CA LEU A 81 18.21 6.25 -16.58
C LEU A 81 18.44 4.93 -17.32
N PRO A 82 19.50 4.17 -16.96
CA PRO A 82 19.69 2.83 -17.50
C PRO A 82 18.43 1.97 -17.30
N LYS A 83 18.13 1.07 -18.24
CA LYS A 83 16.97 0.16 -18.15
C LYS A 83 17.13 -0.80 -16.99
N LYS A 84 16.73 -0.38 -15.81
CA LYS A 84 16.78 -1.14 -14.54
C LYS A 84 15.37 -1.37 -14.01
N ASN A 85 15.23 -2.36 -13.14
CA ASN A 85 13.97 -2.64 -12.48
C ASN A 85 13.52 -1.46 -11.61
N VAL A 86 12.26 -1.04 -11.75
CA VAL A 86 11.69 0.06 -11.00
C VAL A 86 10.65 -0.46 -10.01
N ILE A 87 10.82 -0.13 -8.75
CA ILE A 87 9.78 -0.21 -7.74
C ILE A 87 9.07 1.14 -7.73
N PHE A 88 7.77 1.10 -8.04
CA PHE A 88 6.95 2.29 -8.08
C PHE A 88 5.90 2.26 -6.97
N ILE A 89 5.78 3.37 -6.25
CA ILE A 89 4.81 3.56 -5.17
C ILE A 89 4.09 4.87 -5.43
N ALA A 90 2.76 4.82 -5.49
CA ALA A 90 1.92 5.99 -5.62
C ALA A 90 0.56 5.76 -4.96
N PRO A 91 -0.10 6.82 -4.48
CA PRO A 91 -1.41 6.72 -3.87
C PRO A 91 -2.50 6.51 -4.93
N GLU A 92 -3.64 5.97 -4.50
CA GLU A 92 -4.84 5.75 -5.30
C GLU A 92 -5.68 7.03 -5.52
N ILE A 93 -5.10 8.20 -5.29
CA ILE A 93 -5.77 9.50 -5.43
C ILE A 93 -5.92 9.83 -6.92
N LYS A 94 -7.14 10.16 -7.38
CA LYS A 94 -7.44 10.63 -8.74
C LYS A 94 -6.79 9.79 -9.86
N ASN A 95 -6.70 8.46 -9.71
CA ASN A 95 -6.03 7.55 -10.65
C ASN A 95 -4.53 7.81 -10.88
N ILE A 96 -3.86 8.53 -9.97
CA ILE A 96 -2.44 8.86 -10.12
C ILE A 96 -1.59 7.61 -10.31
N SER A 97 -1.81 6.60 -9.46
CA SER A 97 -1.03 5.35 -9.49
C SER A 97 -1.11 4.66 -10.84
N SER A 98 -2.32 4.39 -11.36
CA SER A 98 -2.50 3.68 -12.63
C SER A 98 -2.03 4.50 -13.83
N ASN A 99 -2.30 5.81 -13.85
CA ASN A 99 -1.88 6.69 -14.95
C ASN A 99 -0.36 6.81 -15.02
N PHE A 100 0.31 6.92 -13.88
CA PHE A 100 1.76 7.01 -13.83
C PHE A 100 2.40 5.67 -14.19
N GLN A 101 1.86 4.55 -13.71
CA GLN A 101 2.27 3.20 -14.10
C GLN A 101 2.22 3.01 -15.63
N LYS A 102 1.11 3.41 -16.29
CA LYS A 102 0.98 3.37 -17.75
C LYS A 102 2.06 4.17 -18.49
N LYS A 103 2.43 5.33 -17.94
CA LYS A 103 3.47 6.18 -18.55
C LYS A 103 4.84 5.53 -18.45
N ILE A 104 5.22 5.05 -17.24
CA ILE A 104 6.56 4.49 -16.99
C ILE A 104 6.75 3.13 -17.66
N SER A 105 5.73 2.27 -17.65
CA SER A 105 5.82 0.91 -18.22
C SER A 105 6.16 0.87 -19.71
N LYS A 106 6.00 2.00 -20.43
CA LYS A 106 6.37 2.13 -21.84
C LYS A 106 7.88 2.08 -22.09
N PHE A 107 8.70 2.37 -21.07
CA PHE A 107 10.16 2.49 -21.25
C PHE A 107 11.00 1.88 -20.13
N LEU A 108 10.42 1.53 -18.99
CA LEU A 108 11.13 0.88 -17.87
C LEU A 108 10.39 -0.38 -17.39
N PRO A 109 11.13 -1.43 -17.03
CA PRO A 109 10.53 -2.65 -16.46
C PRO A 109 10.07 -2.42 -15.03
N LEU A 110 8.77 -2.31 -14.81
CA LEU A 110 8.17 -2.13 -13.50
C LEU A 110 8.10 -3.46 -12.73
N ARG A 111 8.43 -3.38 -11.45
CA ARG A 111 8.20 -4.40 -10.44
C ARG A 111 6.92 -4.07 -9.66
N HIS A 112 5.79 -4.29 -10.29
CA HIS A 112 4.48 -3.90 -9.81
C HIS A 112 3.41 -4.87 -10.30
N SER A 113 2.27 -4.93 -9.62
CA SER A 113 1.09 -5.65 -10.11
C SER A 113 0.64 -5.12 -11.47
N ASP A 114 -0.08 -5.93 -12.23
CA ASP A 114 -0.58 -5.55 -13.55
C ASP A 114 -1.40 -4.26 -13.51
N ILE A 115 -1.36 -3.49 -14.62
CA ILE A 115 -2.07 -2.21 -14.72
C ILE A 115 -3.57 -2.38 -14.44
N LYS A 116 -4.21 -3.43 -14.97
CA LYS A 116 -5.64 -3.71 -14.74
C LYS A 116 -5.95 -3.96 -13.26
N ILE A 117 -5.04 -4.60 -12.54
CA ILE A 117 -5.15 -4.83 -11.09
C ILE A 117 -5.08 -3.50 -10.33
N ASN A 118 -4.09 -2.67 -10.67
CA ASN A 118 -3.96 -1.35 -10.08
C ASN A 118 -5.19 -0.47 -10.36
N GLU A 119 -5.71 -0.46 -11.58
CA GLU A 119 -6.95 0.25 -11.93
C GLU A 119 -8.17 -0.24 -11.16
N THR A 120 -8.30 -1.55 -10.98
CA THR A 120 -9.43 -2.15 -10.25
C THR A 120 -9.41 -1.72 -8.79
N PHE A 121 -8.27 -1.86 -8.13
CA PHE A 121 -8.16 -1.62 -6.70
C PHE A 121 -7.90 -0.14 -6.32
N SER A 122 -7.55 0.71 -7.27
CA SER A 122 -7.55 2.17 -7.06
C SER A 122 -8.94 2.76 -6.89
N SER A 123 -9.98 2.09 -7.39
CA SER A 123 -11.38 2.52 -7.25
C SER A 123 -12.11 1.67 -6.21
N LYS A 124 -12.61 2.30 -5.14
CA LYS A 124 -13.40 1.60 -4.11
C LYS A 124 -14.65 0.94 -4.69
N GLU A 125 -15.24 1.56 -5.71
CA GLU A 125 -16.41 1.01 -6.40
C GLU A 125 -16.05 -0.26 -7.18
N ARG A 126 -14.97 -0.22 -7.99
CA ARG A 126 -14.50 -1.41 -8.72
C ARG A 126 -14.04 -2.50 -7.77
N THR A 127 -13.42 -2.14 -6.64
CA THR A 127 -13.04 -3.08 -5.58
C THR A 127 -14.28 -3.80 -5.04
N ILE A 128 -15.36 -3.08 -4.71
CA ILE A 128 -16.62 -3.68 -4.24
C ILE A 128 -17.21 -4.62 -5.29
N GLN A 129 -17.26 -4.21 -6.56
CA GLN A 129 -17.76 -5.03 -7.66
C GLN A 129 -16.93 -6.32 -7.84
N PHE A 130 -15.61 -6.20 -7.78
CA PHE A 130 -14.69 -7.33 -7.85
C PHE A 130 -14.91 -8.32 -6.69
N LEU A 131 -14.96 -7.83 -5.45
CA LEU A 131 -15.16 -8.64 -4.26
C LEU A 131 -16.53 -9.34 -4.28
N LYS A 132 -17.58 -8.62 -4.69
CA LYS A 132 -18.93 -9.18 -4.85
C LYS A 132 -18.97 -10.30 -5.89
N LYS A 133 -18.40 -10.06 -7.08
CA LYS A 133 -18.34 -11.06 -8.16
C LYS A 133 -17.64 -12.36 -7.74
N ASN A 134 -16.64 -12.25 -6.87
CA ASN A 134 -15.84 -13.39 -6.42
C ASN A 134 -16.26 -13.94 -5.05
N CYS A 135 -17.44 -13.58 -4.54
CA CYS A 135 -17.98 -14.05 -3.27
C CYS A 135 -17.03 -13.84 -2.07
N ILE A 136 -16.23 -12.76 -2.08
CA ILE A 136 -15.36 -12.38 -0.97
C ILE A 136 -16.12 -11.46 -0.02
N ASN A 137 -16.06 -11.74 1.28
CA ASN A 137 -16.69 -10.91 2.30
C ASN A 137 -16.18 -9.47 2.22
N HIS A 138 -17.06 -8.51 2.06
CA HIS A 138 -16.75 -7.09 1.94
C HIS A 138 -17.92 -6.23 2.45
N ILE A 139 -17.67 -4.95 2.66
CA ILE A 139 -18.74 -3.98 2.92
C ILE A 139 -19.14 -3.36 1.60
N GLY A 140 -20.37 -3.64 1.18
CA GLY A 140 -20.95 -3.11 -0.04
C GLY A 140 -21.46 -1.67 0.10
N ARG A 141 -22.09 -1.14 -0.95
CA ARG A 141 -22.84 0.11 -0.86
C ARG A 141 -24.00 -0.04 0.12
N ALA A 142 -24.33 1.02 0.84
CA ALA A 142 -25.50 1.03 1.74
C ALA A 142 -26.77 0.74 0.96
N LYS A 143 -27.60 -0.17 1.51
CA LYS A 143 -28.85 -0.60 0.90
C LYS A 143 -30.06 0.10 1.48
N LYS A 144 -29.94 0.64 2.69
CA LYS A 144 -31.03 1.32 3.42
C LYS A 144 -30.74 2.81 3.50
N TYR A 145 -31.77 3.64 3.46
CA TYR A 145 -31.64 5.10 3.57
C TYR A 145 -31.66 5.61 5.02
N LYS A 146 -31.73 4.70 6.01
CA LYS A 146 -31.77 5.01 7.45
C LYS A 146 -30.60 4.36 8.17
N GLY A 147 -30.02 5.09 9.11
CA GLY A 147 -28.91 4.61 9.95
C GLY A 147 -27.69 5.52 9.94
N LYS A 148 -26.56 4.96 10.31
CA LYS A 148 -25.25 5.62 10.20
C LYS A 148 -24.50 5.08 8.97
N PHE A 149 -23.86 5.96 8.25
CA PHE A 149 -23.13 5.67 7.02
C PHE A 149 -21.70 6.10 7.13
N VAL A 150 -20.81 5.44 6.37
CA VAL A 150 -19.50 5.92 6.04
C VAL A 150 -19.52 6.43 4.60
N ILE A 151 -19.14 7.69 4.41
CA ILE A 151 -19.00 8.33 3.11
C ILE A 151 -17.52 8.52 2.85
N LYS A 152 -17.06 8.08 1.69
CA LYS A 152 -15.64 8.16 1.34
C LYS A 152 -15.44 8.40 -0.17
N PRO A 153 -14.36 9.07 -0.58
CA PRO A 153 -14.05 9.24 -2.00
C PRO A 153 -13.91 7.90 -2.71
N ILE A 154 -14.39 7.79 -3.96
CA ILE A 154 -14.17 6.61 -4.81
C ILE A 154 -12.66 6.36 -4.99
N TYR A 155 -11.89 7.44 -5.22
CA TYR A 155 -10.43 7.44 -5.34
C TYR A 155 -9.83 8.21 -4.17
N GLY A 156 -9.11 7.55 -3.28
CA GLY A 156 -8.51 8.19 -2.12
C GLY A 156 -7.65 7.24 -1.31
N ALA A 157 -6.69 7.78 -0.58
CA ALA A 157 -5.77 7.06 0.29
C ALA A 157 -5.68 7.73 1.68
N GLY A 158 -5.17 7.01 2.70
CA GLY A 158 -4.83 7.58 4.00
C GLY A 158 -6.01 8.09 4.84
N SER A 159 -7.19 7.52 4.68
CA SER A 159 -8.43 7.97 5.36
C SER A 159 -8.83 9.43 5.07
N PHE A 160 -8.26 10.06 4.04
CA PHE A 160 -8.61 11.42 3.66
C PHE A 160 -10.07 11.53 3.23
N ALA A 161 -10.79 12.51 3.80
CA ALA A 161 -12.21 12.78 3.55
C ALA A 161 -13.17 11.59 3.82
N VAL A 162 -12.81 10.68 4.74
CA VAL A 162 -13.68 9.61 5.20
C VAL A 162 -14.48 10.10 6.40
N ARG A 163 -15.80 10.17 6.25
CA ARG A 163 -16.68 10.71 7.29
C ARG A 163 -17.88 9.82 7.60
N ILE A 164 -18.41 9.98 8.81
CA ILE A 164 -19.67 9.37 9.25
C ILE A 164 -20.79 10.37 9.02
N SER A 165 -21.95 9.88 8.55
CA SER A 165 -23.16 10.69 8.36
C SER A 165 -24.39 9.89 8.77
N ARG A 166 -25.41 10.59 9.26
CA ARG A 166 -26.78 10.05 9.42
C ARG A 166 -27.66 10.34 8.21
N LYS A 167 -27.21 11.28 7.33
CA LYS A 167 -27.92 11.63 6.10
C LYS A 167 -27.40 10.76 4.95
N TYR A 168 -28.31 10.17 4.18
CA TYR A 168 -28.01 9.47 2.93
C TYR A 168 -27.81 10.48 1.81
N SER A 169 -26.67 11.19 1.85
CA SER A 169 -26.29 12.19 0.86
C SER A 169 -24.80 12.11 0.59
N PHE A 170 -24.43 11.99 -0.68
CA PHE A 170 -23.04 11.88 -1.12
C PHE A 170 -22.86 12.44 -2.53
N ARG A 171 -21.66 12.84 -2.89
CA ARG A 171 -21.31 13.38 -4.20
C ARG A 171 -21.11 12.23 -5.21
N LYS A 172 -21.19 12.54 -6.52
CA LYS A 172 -20.89 11.55 -7.59
C LYS A 172 -19.47 10.96 -7.50
N THR A 173 -18.54 11.66 -6.85
CA THR A 173 -17.15 11.23 -6.61
C THR A 173 -16.98 10.41 -5.34
N GLU A 174 -18.06 10.10 -4.62
CA GLU A 174 -18.04 9.39 -3.34
C GLU A 174 -18.85 8.10 -3.41
N ILE A 175 -18.55 7.20 -2.49
CA ILE A 175 -19.38 6.05 -2.18
C ILE A 175 -19.92 6.18 -0.77
N ILE A 176 -21.10 5.59 -0.55
CA ILE A 176 -21.75 5.47 0.75
C ILE A 176 -21.87 4.00 1.12
N GLN A 177 -21.48 3.66 2.35
CA GLN A 177 -21.52 2.31 2.92
C GLN A 177 -22.17 2.37 4.29
N ASP A 178 -22.76 1.27 4.73
CA ASP A 178 -23.26 1.17 6.10
C ASP A 178 -22.09 1.32 7.08
N TYR A 179 -22.29 2.12 8.15
CA TYR A 179 -21.31 2.20 9.23
C TYR A 179 -21.40 0.93 10.07
N ILE A 180 -20.29 0.23 10.15
CA ILE A 180 -20.16 -0.97 10.98
C ILE A 180 -19.13 -0.75 12.08
N THR A 181 -19.35 -1.36 13.23
CA THR A 181 -18.42 -1.43 14.33
C THR A 181 -17.68 -2.76 14.29
N GLY A 182 -16.44 -2.77 14.79
CA GLY A 182 -15.66 -4.00 14.83
C GLY A 182 -14.16 -3.75 15.00
N ILE A 183 -13.38 -4.83 15.03
CA ILE A 183 -11.92 -4.75 15.09
C ILE A 183 -11.41 -4.32 13.72
N LYS A 184 -10.74 -3.17 13.67
CA LYS A 184 -10.10 -2.68 12.44
C LYS A 184 -8.69 -3.22 12.33
N GLY A 185 -8.41 -3.81 11.20
CA GLY A 185 -7.11 -4.43 10.93
C GLY A 185 -6.66 -4.23 9.50
N SER A 186 -5.48 -4.69 9.23
CA SER A 186 -4.94 -4.87 7.89
C SER A 186 -4.03 -6.08 7.87
N PHE A 187 -3.73 -6.58 6.70
CA PHE A 187 -2.67 -7.56 6.53
C PHE A 187 -1.82 -7.21 5.32
N SER A 188 -0.58 -7.68 5.33
CA SER A 188 0.32 -7.59 4.20
C SER A 188 0.61 -8.98 3.67
N MET A 189 0.50 -9.18 2.36
CA MET A 189 0.88 -10.42 1.70
C MET A 189 1.85 -10.13 0.56
N LEU A 190 2.84 -11.01 0.39
CA LEU A 190 3.78 -10.98 -0.72
C LEU A 190 3.26 -11.91 -1.81
N CYS A 191 3.00 -11.36 -3.01
CA CYS A 191 2.32 -12.09 -4.08
C CYS A 191 3.12 -12.15 -5.36
N LYS A 192 2.96 -13.27 -6.08
CA LYS A 192 3.29 -13.40 -7.49
C LYS A 192 2.24 -14.26 -8.18
N ASN A 193 1.45 -13.66 -9.05
CA ASN A 193 0.29 -14.31 -9.66
C ASN A 193 -0.68 -14.81 -8.57
N LYS A 194 -1.05 -16.09 -8.61
CA LYS A 194 -1.95 -16.75 -7.64
C LYS A 194 -1.22 -17.37 -6.43
N LYS A 195 0.09 -17.14 -6.28
CA LYS A 195 0.88 -17.60 -5.12
C LYS A 195 1.12 -16.45 -4.17
N PHE A 196 1.07 -16.71 -2.86
CA PHE A 196 1.30 -15.70 -1.85
C PHE A 196 1.93 -16.27 -0.58
N VAL A 197 2.51 -15.36 0.20
CA VAL A 197 2.91 -15.55 1.59
C VAL A 197 2.28 -14.45 2.43
N LEU A 198 1.61 -14.79 3.52
CA LEU A 198 1.09 -13.82 4.46
C LEU A 198 2.25 -13.28 5.31
N ILE A 199 2.56 -11.99 5.16
CA ILE A 199 3.70 -11.36 5.84
C ILE A 199 3.31 -10.93 7.25
N SER A 200 2.24 -10.15 7.41
CA SER A 200 1.86 -9.59 8.72
C SER A 200 0.36 -9.44 8.88
N CYS A 201 -0.12 -9.61 10.11
CA CYS A 201 -1.51 -9.32 10.52
C CYS A 201 -1.48 -8.16 11.52
N ASN A 202 -2.08 -7.03 11.17
CA ASN A 202 -1.88 -5.77 11.87
C ASN A 202 -3.18 -5.22 12.43
N LYS A 203 -3.14 -4.59 13.61
CA LYS A 203 -4.28 -3.88 14.21
C LYS A 203 -4.19 -2.40 13.89
N GLN A 204 -5.23 -1.82 13.30
CA GLN A 204 -5.29 -0.38 13.01
C GLN A 204 -5.77 0.40 14.24
N ILE A 205 -5.12 1.55 14.49
CA ILE A 205 -5.51 2.51 15.52
C ILE A 205 -6.29 3.63 14.83
N VAL A 206 -7.60 3.65 15.05
CA VAL A 206 -8.51 4.59 14.39
C VAL A 206 -9.24 5.40 15.44
N LYS A 207 -9.35 6.72 15.25
CA LYS A 207 -10.17 7.63 16.06
C LYS A 207 -11.25 8.26 15.18
N ILE A 208 -12.37 8.58 15.81
CA ILE A 208 -13.44 9.39 15.22
C ILE A 208 -13.37 10.75 15.89
N ILE A 209 -13.15 11.79 15.08
CA ILE A 209 -13.08 13.19 15.52
C ILE A 209 -13.99 13.99 14.59
N ASP A 210 -14.96 14.69 15.13
CA ASP A 210 -15.93 15.50 14.37
C ASP A 210 -16.55 14.76 13.19
N ASN A 211 -17.00 13.52 13.45
CA ASN A 211 -17.49 12.57 12.46
C ASN A 211 -16.48 12.12 11.39
N ASN A 212 -15.22 12.55 11.43
CA ASN A 212 -14.18 12.07 10.52
C ASN A 212 -13.52 10.81 11.08
N ILE A 213 -13.34 9.80 10.23
CA ILE A 213 -12.61 8.58 10.56
C ILE A 213 -11.14 8.82 10.25
N ILE A 214 -10.30 8.86 11.28
CA ILE A 214 -8.88 9.19 11.15
C ILE A 214 -8.05 8.00 11.61
N GLN A 215 -7.22 7.46 10.73
CA GLN A 215 -6.22 6.48 11.12
C GLN A 215 -5.05 7.20 11.81
N ARG A 216 -4.82 6.83 13.08
CA ARG A 216 -3.78 7.41 13.94
C ARG A 216 -2.55 6.54 14.06
N GLY A 217 -2.60 5.33 13.57
CA GLY A 217 -1.47 4.43 13.63
C GLY A 217 -1.83 2.99 13.33
N ILE A 218 -0.85 2.13 13.55
CA ILE A 218 -0.94 0.70 13.33
C ILE A 218 -0.08 -0.05 14.35
N ILE A 219 -0.53 -1.22 14.79
CA ILE A 219 0.27 -2.17 15.55
C ILE A 219 0.61 -3.31 14.59
N VAL A 220 1.84 -3.32 14.10
CA VAL A 220 2.35 -4.39 13.23
C VAL A 220 2.46 -5.67 14.03
N GLY A 221 1.92 -6.77 13.52
CA GLY A 221 1.79 -8.04 14.25
C GLY A 221 0.67 -8.06 15.30
N GLY A 222 -0.13 -6.99 15.45
CA GLY A 222 -1.14 -6.87 16.51
C GLY A 222 -2.38 -7.73 16.34
N LEU A 223 -2.49 -8.52 15.26
CA LEU A 223 -3.55 -9.49 14.99
C LEU A 223 -2.99 -10.86 14.58
N GLU A 224 -1.80 -11.22 15.04
CA GLU A 224 -1.21 -12.54 14.72
C GLU A 224 -1.98 -13.71 15.33
N ASN A 225 -2.72 -13.51 16.41
CA ASN A 225 -3.68 -14.46 16.94
C ASN A 225 -4.83 -14.81 15.97
N GLU A 226 -5.09 -13.93 15.01
CA GLU A 226 -6.11 -14.08 13.95
C GLU A 226 -5.52 -14.57 12.62
N ARG A 227 -4.21 -14.90 12.59
CA ARG A 227 -3.47 -15.22 11.35
C ARG A 227 -4.16 -16.31 10.52
N SER A 228 -4.70 -17.36 11.12
CA SER A 228 -5.35 -18.47 10.40
C SER A 228 -6.56 -18.00 9.59
N GLU A 229 -7.47 -17.23 10.23
CA GLU A 229 -8.65 -16.68 9.56
C GLU A 229 -8.25 -15.67 8.47
N ILE A 230 -7.29 -14.80 8.79
CA ILE A 230 -6.79 -13.77 7.84
C ILE A 230 -6.09 -14.46 6.65
N LYS A 231 -5.32 -15.53 6.88
CA LYS A 231 -4.68 -16.32 5.81
C LYS A 231 -5.72 -16.96 4.88
N SER A 232 -6.81 -17.47 5.44
CA SER A 232 -7.92 -18.01 4.64
C SER A 232 -8.55 -16.94 3.75
N LEU A 233 -8.73 -15.70 4.25
CA LEU A 233 -9.20 -14.58 3.45
C LEU A 233 -8.18 -14.17 2.38
N ALA A 234 -6.89 -14.07 2.74
CA ALA A 234 -5.80 -13.76 1.82
C ALA A 234 -5.73 -14.79 0.67
N LYS A 235 -5.90 -16.09 0.98
CA LYS A 235 -5.95 -17.17 -0.01
C LYS A 235 -7.11 -16.98 -0.99
N LYS A 236 -8.31 -16.64 -0.51
CA LYS A 236 -9.47 -16.37 -1.38
C LYS A 236 -9.19 -15.21 -2.33
N ILE A 237 -8.65 -14.10 -1.81
CA ILE A 237 -8.31 -12.92 -2.62
C ILE A 237 -7.25 -13.28 -3.67
N CYS A 238 -6.17 -13.97 -3.27
CA CYS A 238 -5.07 -14.29 -4.18
C CYS A 238 -5.49 -15.28 -5.29
N ASN A 239 -6.31 -16.29 -4.98
CA ASN A 239 -6.74 -17.30 -5.95
C ASN A 239 -7.56 -16.69 -7.10
N VAL A 240 -8.34 -15.66 -6.84
CA VAL A 240 -9.20 -15.00 -7.85
C VAL A 240 -8.53 -13.81 -8.52
N THR A 241 -7.33 -13.41 -8.06
CA THR A 241 -6.63 -12.24 -8.58
C THR A 241 -5.36 -12.66 -9.31
N GLN A 242 -5.46 -12.82 -10.63
CA GLN A 242 -4.29 -12.97 -11.46
C GLN A 242 -3.63 -11.60 -11.69
N GLY A 243 -2.29 -11.54 -11.75
CA GLY A 243 -1.55 -10.30 -12.00
C GLY A 243 -1.13 -9.54 -10.73
N PHE A 244 -1.34 -10.09 -9.54
CA PHE A 244 -0.66 -9.58 -8.34
C PHE A 244 0.84 -9.82 -8.42
N PHE A 245 1.61 -8.79 -8.08
CA PHE A 245 3.05 -8.85 -7.93
C PHE A 245 3.54 -7.92 -6.83
N GLY A 246 4.40 -8.45 -5.95
CA GLY A 246 5.02 -7.68 -4.87
C GLY A 246 4.18 -7.68 -3.59
N LEU A 247 4.41 -6.70 -2.75
CA LEU A 247 3.70 -6.54 -1.49
C LEU A 247 2.32 -5.94 -1.74
N ILE A 248 1.30 -6.57 -1.17
CA ILE A 248 -0.10 -6.16 -1.26
C ILE A 248 -0.61 -5.93 0.16
N GLY A 249 -1.10 -4.72 0.43
CA GLY A 249 -1.79 -4.39 1.68
C GLY A 249 -3.30 -4.55 1.53
N VAL A 250 -3.97 -5.11 2.53
CA VAL A 250 -5.43 -5.26 2.54
C VAL A 250 -5.98 -4.74 3.86
N ASP A 251 -6.89 -3.78 3.79
CA ASP A 251 -7.60 -3.25 4.95
C ASP A 251 -8.87 -4.06 5.21
N ILE A 252 -9.07 -4.46 6.47
CA ILE A 252 -10.13 -5.37 6.88
C ILE A 252 -10.82 -4.89 8.17
N ILE A 253 -12.05 -5.37 8.37
CA ILE A 253 -12.79 -5.18 9.63
C ILE A 253 -13.46 -6.48 10.05
N LYS A 254 -13.36 -6.85 11.33
CA LYS A 254 -14.06 -8.02 11.89
C LYS A 254 -15.38 -7.58 12.50
N GLN A 255 -16.48 -8.09 11.96
CA GLN A 255 -17.82 -7.91 12.49
C GLN A 255 -18.52 -9.27 12.56
N ASN A 256 -19.25 -9.53 13.65
CA ASN A 256 -19.97 -10.80 13.83
C ASN A 256 -19.07 -12.04 13.56
N ARG A 257 -17.86 -12.01 14.11
CA ARG A 257 -16.81 -13.07 13.96
C ARG A 257 -16.34 -13.30 12.51
N LYS A 258 -16.68 -12.42 11.55
CA LYS A 258 -16.25 -12.54 10.15
C LYS A 258 -15.41 -11.33 9.73
N TRP A 259 -14.32 -11.60 9.03
CA TRP A 259 -13.50 -10.58 8.41
C TRP A 259 -14.11 -10.11 7.08
N HIS A 260 -14.21 -8.80 6.90
CA HIS A 260 -14.68 -8.14 5.69
C HIS A 260 -13.57 -7.27 5.11
N VAL A 261 -13.38 -7.33 3.80
CA VAL A 261 -12.44 -6.47 3.07
C VAL A 261 -13.02 -5.07 2.93
N LEU A 262 -12.22 -4.07 3.25
CA LEU A 262 -12.55 -2.65 3.07
C LEU A 262 -11.86 -2.07 1.85
N GLU A 263 -10.56 -2.44 1.63
CA GLU A 263 -9.72 -1.91 0.57
C GLU A 263 -8.58 -2.88 0.27
N ILE A 264 -8.13 -2.90 -0.99
CA ILE A 264 -6.93 -3.66 -1.41
C ILE A 264 -5.97 -2.67 -2.04
N ASN A 265 -4.73 -2.64 -1.53
CA ASN A 265 -3.68 -1.73 -1.96
C ASN A 265 -2.53 -2.57 -2.57
N PRO A 266 -2.43 -2.69 -3.92
CA PRO A 266 -1.40 -3.52 -4.57
C PRO A 266 -0.03 -2.83 -4.57
N ARG A 267 0.47 -2.46 -3.40
CA ARG A 267 1.74 -1.75 -3.16
C ARG A 267 2.19 -1.87 -1.71
N PHE A 268 3.37 -1.34 -1.41
CA PHE A 268 3.81 -1.10 -0.04
C PHE A 268 2.83 -0.16 0.69
N THR A 269 2.57 -0.46 1.97
CA THR A 269 1.69 0.31 2.87
C THR A 269 2.42 0.66 4.16
N SER A 270 1.86 1.56 4.98
CA SER A 270 2.49 2.07 6.21
C SER A 270 2.87 0.97 7.22
N SER A 271 2.25 -0.23 7.15
CA SER A 271 2.65 -1.38 7.97
C SER A 271 4.08 -1.85 7.70
N TYR A 272 4.62 -1.56 6.51
CA TYR A 272 6.00 -1.93 6.16
C TYR A 272 7.03 -1.31 7.10
N ASN A 273 6.74 -0.15 7.69
CA ASN A 273 7.62 0.54 8.63
C ASN A 273 7.95 -0.25 9.91
N GLY A 274 7.25 -1.35 10.16
CA GLY A 274 7.52 -2.25 11.28
C GLY A 274 7.98 -3.64 10.89
N ILE A 275 7.99 -4.00 9.60
CA ILE A 275 8.23 -5.39 9.17
C ILE A 275 9.62 -5.89 9.60
N LEU A 276 10.66 -5.09 9.43
CA LEU A 276 12.03 -5.48 9.82
C LEU A 276 12.11 -5.85 11.30
N GLU A 277 11.56 -5.00 12.17
CA GLU A 277 11.63 -5.19 13.62
C GLU A 277 10.72 -6.33 14.10
N CYS A 278 9.58 -6.50 13.45
CA CYS A 278 8.59 -7.50 13.86
C CYS A 278 8.88 -8.91 13.30
N TYR A 279 9.51 -9.02 12.14
CA TYR A 279 9.69 -10.31 11.44
C TYR A 279 11.14 -10.58 11.00
N GLY A 280 12.06 -9.64 11.23
CA GLY A 280 13.49 -9.81 11.06
C GLY A 280 14.00 -9.80 9.61
N ASN A 281 15.32 -9.97 9.50
CA ASN A 281 16.04 -9.87 8.23
C ASN A 281 15.65 -10.92 7.19
N LYS A 282 15.27 -12.15 7.63
CA LYS A 282 14.85 -13.21 6.69
C LYS A 282 13.62 -12.79 5.89
N THR A 283 12.64 -12.15 6.55
CA THR A 283 11.43 -11.63 5.90
C THR A 283 11.74 -10.48 4.95
N ILE A 284 12.63 -9.57 5.35
CA ILE A 284 13.08 -8.47 4.49
C ILE A 284 13.80 -9.01 3.25
N HIS A 285 14.68 -10.01 3.42
CA HIS A 285 15.36 -10.65 2.30
C HIS A 285 14.36 -11.32 1.34
N GLN A 286 13.36 -12.01 1.86
CA GLN A 286 12.30 -12.64 1.07
C GLN A 286 11.51 -11.61 0.23
N ILE A 287 11.12 -10.48 0.85
CA ILE A 287 10.40 -9.40 0.17
C ILE A 287 11.29 -8.78 -0.92
N THR A 288 12.50 -8.35 -0.57
CA THR A 288 13.39 -7.68 -1.53
C THR A 288 13.83 -8.60 -2.65
N ASN A 289 14.04 -9.91 -2.37
CA ASN A 289 14.39 -10.90 -3.38
C ASN A 289 13.31 -11.06 -4.46
N LEU A 290 12.02 -11.02 -4.10
CA LEU A 290 10.95 -11.05 -5.11
C LEU A 290 11.07 -9.90 -6.11
N TYR A 291 11.36 -8.68 -5.63
CA TYR A 291 11.51 -7.52 -6.50
C TYR A 291 12.76 -7.59 -7.38
N LEU A 292 13.83 -8.21 -6.91
CA LEU A 292 15.10 -8.36 -7.66
C LEU A 292 15.01 -9.47 -8.70
N THR A 293 14.54 -10.64 -8.31
CA THR A 293 14.66 -11.88 -9.10
C THR A 293 13.34 -12.38 -9.68
N LYS A 294 12.21 -11.82 -9.26
CA LYS A 294 10.86 -12.36 -9.50
C LYS A 294 10.64 -13.75 -8.88
N ASN A 295 11.49 -14.20 -8.00
CA ASN A 295 11.30 -15.49 -7.32
C ASN A 295 10.58 -15.29 -5.98
N LEU A 296 9.40 -15.90 -5.83
CA LEU A 296 8.61 -15.88 -4.59
C LEU A 296 9.02 -17.08 -3.72
N ILE A 297 9.63 -16.77 -2.58
CA ILE A 297 9.93 -17.76 -1.53
C ILE A 297 8.67 -17.91 -0.69
N LEU A 298 8.21 -19.15 -0.46
CA LEU A 298 6.93 -19.44 0.21
C LEU A 298 7.07 -19.68 1.73
N ASP A 299 8.17 -19.29 2.33
CA ASP A 299 8.39 -19.42 3.78
C ASP A 299 7.47 -18.45 4.56
N GLU A 300 6.72 -18.97 5.52
CA GLU A 300 5.90 -18.14 6.42
C GLU A 300 6.79 -17.40 7.43
N PRO A 301 6.69 -16.08 7.53
CA PRO A 301 7.44 -15.33 8.52
C PRO A 301 6.90 -15.58 9.94
N LYS A 302 7.82 -15.66 10.91
CA LYS A 302 7.51 -15.81 12.33
C LYS A 302 7.56 -14.43 13.00
N LEU A 303 6.51 -14.10 13.77
CA LEU A 303 6.51 -12.88 14.58
C LEU A 303 7.56 -12.97 15.69
N LEU A 304 8.43 -11.97 15.78
CA LEU A 304 9.42 -11.81 16.85
C LEU A 304 8.89 -10.92 17.98
N LYS A 305 8.25 -9.81 17.60
CA LYS A 305 7.59 -8.84 18.52
C LYS A 305 6.57 -8.01 17.75
N THR A 306 5.71 -7.32 18.47
CA THR A 306 4.82 -6.31 17.87
C THR A 306 5.48 -4.93 17.90
N LYS A 307 5.11 -4.05 16.95
CA LYS A 307 5.53 -2.66 16.93
C LYS A 307 4.35 -1.73 16.70
N LYS A 308 4.18 -0.76 17.60
CA LYS A 308 3.22 0.33 17.45
C LYS A 308 3.86 1.47 16.67
N ILE A 309 3.19 1.93 15.61
CA ILE A 309 3.58 3.07 14.78
C ILE A 309 2.44 4.09 14.85
N ILE A 310 2.75 5.32 15.23
CA ILE A 310 1.78 6.43 15.29
C ILE A 310 2.01 7.33 14.08
N PHE A 311 0.93 7.73 13.46
CA PHE A 311 0.93 8.69 12.35
C PHE A 311 0.68 10.09 12.90
N SER A 312 1.54 11.01 12.53
CA SER A 312 1.46 12.45 12.89
C SER A 312 0.31 13.17 12.17
#